data_32e18fd5bb4f7a91e58350b7e06f75b8
#
_entry.id   32e18fd5bb4f7a91e58350b7e06f75b8
#
_cell.length_a   1.000
_cell.length_b   1.000
_cell.length_c   1.000
_cell.angle_alpha   90.00
_cell.angle_beta   90.00
_cell.angle_gamma   90.00
#
_symmetry.space_group_name_H-M   'P 1'
#
loop_
_entity.id
_entity.type
_entity.pdbx_description
1 polymer ?
#
loop_
_entity_poly.entity_id
_entity_poly.type
_entity_poly.pdbx_seq_one_letter_code
_entity_poly.pdbx_strand_id
1 'polypeptide(L)'
;MTETSLPSTGSPPAARPWYVSALLAVCAVALVLGAAWGYARLRSPFPFYGTAVGSPTAAQDFSGTDQNGRAWTFRPGGSGRTTALFFGFTHCPNICPLSLAYLDKARQALPAAERERFDIVLVSVDPVRDTPARLKEYVEFFGKATGVRVPEPALSGVARAYGVAYQQADVKGPQDYQINHTTGTYLIDASGKLRVLWDYTQLPQVDRVVRDIEYVMETPAS
;
A
#
# COMPACT_ATOMS: atom_id res chain seq x y z
N MET A 1 18.96 76.33 -60.27
CA MET A 1 18.34 75.06 -60.56
C MET A 1 18.60 74.15 -59.44
N THR A 2 17.64 73.99 -58.53
CA THR A 2 17.73 73.15 -57.30
C THR A 2 16.79 71.98 -57.51
N GLU A 3 17.39 70.82 -57.72
CA GLU A 3 16.67 69.51 -57.87
C GLU A 3 16.28 69.02 -56.48
N THR A 4 15.00 69.01 -56.20
CA THR A 4 14.44 68.45 -54.93
C THR A 4 14.20 66.97 -55.13
N SER A 5 15.04 66.13 -54.60
CA SER A 5 14.86 64.68 -54.55
C SER A 5 13.72 64.30 -53.62
N LEU A 6 12.71 63.63 -54.14
CA LEU A 6 11.58 63.04 -53.39
C LEU A 6 12.05 61.83 -52.55
N PRO A 7 11.57 61.67 -51.31
CA PRO A 7 11.89 60.48 -50.55
C PRO A 7 11.19 59.24 -51.13
N SER A 8 11.93 58.14 -51.22
CA SER A 8 11.41 56.82 -51.67
C SER A 8 10.45 56.26 -50.61
N THR A 9 9.18 56.10 -50.99
CA THR A 9 8.18 55.40 -50.16
C THR A 9 8.47 53.92 -50.18
N GLY A 10 9.12 53.42 -49.13
CA GLY A 10 9.29 51.99 -48.91
C GLY A 10 7.90 51.33 -48.81
N SER A 11 7.69 50.24 -49.55
CA SER A 11 6.44 49.45 -49.50
C SER A 11 6.20 48.91 -48.09
N PRO A 12 4.99 49.01 -47.53
CA PRO A 12 4.68 48.45 -46.21
C PRO A 12 4.93 46.96 -46.21
N PRO A 13 5.42 46.38 -45.08
CA PRO A 13 5.65 44.97 -44.99
C PRO A 13 4.33 44.20 -45.21
N ALA A 14 4.37 43.13 -46.02
CA ALA A 14 3.21 42.33 -46.32
C ALA A 14 2.60 41.80 -44.99
N ALA A 15 1.32 42.17 -44.77
CA ALA A 15 0.61 41.74 -43.57
C ALA A 15 0.48 40.21 -43.61
N ARG A 16 0.91 39.53 -42.53
CA ARG A 16 0.73 38.08 -42.41
C ARG A 16 -0.74 37.72 -42.46
N PRO A 17 -1.12 36.70 -43.25
CA PRO A 17 -2.52 36.28 -43.33
C PRO A 17 -3.02 35.85 -41.95
N TRP A 18 -4.22 36.26 -41.56
CA TRP A 18 -4.82 36.06 -40.23
C TRP A 18 -4.83 34.58 -39.76
N TYR A 19 -4.97 33.62 -40.71
CA TYR A 19 -4.96 32.19 -40.43
C TYR A 19 -3.60 31.69 -39.92
N VAL A 20 -2.48 32.33 -40.27
CA VAL A 20 -1.16 31.97 -39.73
C VAL A 20 -1.07 32.28 -38.22
N SER A 21 -1.59 33.45 -37.83
CA SER A 21 -1.65 33.84 -36.41
C SER A 21 -2.60 32.93 -35.62
N ALA A 22 -3.74 32.57 -36.22
CA ALA A 22 -4.67 31.62 -35.65
C ALA A 22 -4.06 30.22 -35.49
N LEU A 23 -3.33 29.75 -36.52
CA LEU A 23 -2.65 28.44 -36.45
C LEU A 23 -1.56 28.41 -35.38
N LEU A 24 -0.76 29.47 -35.29
CA LEU A 24 0.27 29.59 -34.25
C LEU A 24 -0.36 29.61 -32.85
N ALA A 25 -1.48 30.28 -32.64
CA ALA A 25 -2.21 30.30 -31.39
C ALA A 25 -2.73 28.89 -31.01
N VAL A 26 -3.31 28.17 -31.96
CA VAL A 26 -3.77 26.79 -31.72
C VAL A 26 -2.61 25.85 -31.39
N CYS A 27 -1.48 25.96 -32.12
CA CYS A 27 -0.29 25.16 -31.83
C CYS A 27 0.29 25.47 -30.40
N ALA A 28 0.33 26.75 -30.03
CA ALA A 28 0.79 27.17 -28.72
C ALA A 28 -0.09 26.60 -27.59
N VAL A 29 -1.43 26.68 -27.77
CA VAL A 29 -2.39 26.10 -26.82
C VAL A 29 -2.23 24.58 -26.74
N ALA A 30 -2.10 23.90 -27.87
CA ALA A 30 -1.89 22.44 -27.89
C ALA A 30 -0.59 22.02 -27.20
N LEU A 31 0.50 22.79 -27.37
CA LEU A 31 1.78 22.56 -26.67
C LEU A 31 1.65 22.74 -25.15
N VAL A 32 0.96 23.80 -24.72
CA VAL A 32 0.74 24.06 -23.29
C VAL A 32 -0.12 22.96 -22.66
N LEU A 33 -1.21 22.56 -23.33
CA LEU A 33 -2.09 21.49 -22.86
C LEU A 33 -1.35 20.14 -22.85
N GLY A 34 -0.55 19.85 -23.88
CA GLY A 34 0.27 18.65 -23.95
C GLY A 34 1.33 18.59 -22.84
N ALA A 35 2.00 19.72 -22.58
CA ALA A 35 2.97 19.84 -21.49
C ALA A 35 2.30 19.70 -20.12
N ALA A 36 1.15 20.35 -19.90
CA ALA A 36 0.37 20.24 -18.67
C ALA A 36 -0.13 18.81 -18.44
N TRP A 37 -0.63 18.14 -19.50
CA TRP A 37 -1.05 16.74 -19.41
C TRP A 37 0.12 15.81 -19.11
N GLY A 38 1.25 15.98 -19.80
CA GLY A 38 2.46 15.20 -19.55
C GLY A 38 2.97 15.38 -18.13
N TYR A 39 3.02 16.62 -17.64
CA TYR A 39 3.39 16.94 -16.26
C TYR A 39 2.44 16.31 -15.25
N ALA A 40 1.12 16.41 -15.45
CA ALA A 40 0.12 15.80 -14.59
C ALA A 40 0.27 14.27 -14.57
N ARG A 41 0.51 13.65 -15.74
CA ARG A 41 0.68 12.20 -15.84
C ARG A 41 1.95 11.70 -15.16
N LEU A 42 3.05 12.45 -15.24
CA LEU A 42 4.31 12.12 -14.54
C LEU A 42 4.23 12.29 -13.03
N ARG A 43 3.30 13.15 -12.57
CA ARG A 43 3.05 13.38 -11.14
C ARG A 43 1.83 12.65 -10.58
N SER A 44 1.09 11.93 -11.41
CA SER A 44 -0.05 11.10 -10.94
C SER A 44 0.47 10.05 -9.97
N PRO A 45 -0.09 9.96 -8.76
CA PRO A 45 0.25 8.86 -7.85
C PRO A 45 -0.11 7.52 -8.51
N PHE A 46 0.65 6.48 -8.20
CA PHE A 46 0.33 5.13 -8.66
C PHE A 46 -1.10 4.77 -8.23
N PRO A 47 -1.96 4.30 -9.16
CA PRO A 47 -3.35 3.95 -8.84
C PRO A 47 -3.37 2.60 -8.11
N PHE A 48 -3.09 2.60 -6.81
CA PHE A 48 -3.20 1.40 -6.01
C PHE A 48 -4.59 0.78 -6.10
N TYR A 49 -4.64 -0.54 -6.13
CA TYR A 49 -5.89 -1.28 -6.03
C TYR A 49 -6.46 -1.23 -4.61
N GLY A 50 -5.60 -1.32 -3.61
CA GLY A 50 -5.94 -1.03 -2.23
C GLY A 50 -6.13 0.47 -1.99
N THR A 51 -6.54 0.82 -0.78
CA THR A 51 -6.61 2.21 -0.34
C THR A 51 -5.20 2.73 -0.09
N ALA A 52 -4.77 3.69 -0.91
CA ALA A 52 -3.48 4.36 -0.71
C ALA A 52 -3.48 5.18 0.58
N VAL A 53 -2.42 5.10 1.34
CA VAL A 53 -2.17 6.02 2.46
C VAL A 53 -1.63 7.32 1.88
N GLY A 54 -2.41 8.39 2.01
CA GLY A 54 -2.14 9.67 1.32
C GLY A 54 -0.78 10.29 1.65
N SER A 55 -0.34 10.17 2.89
CA SER A 55 1.04 10.47 3.31
C SER A 55 1.61 9.24 3.99
N PRO A 56 2.63 8.57 3.41
CA PRO A 56 3.23 7.40 4.01
C PRO A 56 3.68 7.68 5.44
N THR A 57 3.03 7.05 6.41
CA THR A 57 3.33 7.19 7.84
C THR A 57 4.22 6.05 8.30
N ALA A 58 5.11 6.32 9.26
CA ALA A 58 5.89 5.26 9.86
C ALA A 58 4.96 4.23 10.54
N ALA A 59 5.12 2.96 10.20
CA ALA A 59 4.43 1.89 10.89
C ALA A 59 4.96 1.77 12.34
N GLN A 60 4.08 1.42 13.26
CA GLN A 60 4.46 1.27 14.68
C GLN A 60 5.23 -0.02 14.88
N ASP A 61 6.34 0.04 15.59
CA ASP A 61 7.05 -1.13 16.12
C ASP A 61 6.31 -1.77 17.30
N PHE A 62 6.49 -3.06 17.48
CA PHE A 62 5.94 -3.78 18.64
C PHE A 62 6.69 -5.09 18.89
N SER A 63 6.55 -5.61 20.10
CA SER A 63 7.15 -6.88 20.51
C SER A 63 6.09 -7.86 21.01
N GLY A 64 6.36 -9.13 20.79
CA GLY A 64 5.50 -10.23 21.22
C GLY A 64 6.27 -11.56 21.25
N THR A 65 5.52 -12.64 21.17
CA THR A 65 6.05 -14.00 21.06
C THR A 65 5.61 -14.59 19.72
N ASP A 66 6.54 -15.15 18.96
CA ASP A 66 6.24 -15.80 17.68
C ASP A 66 5.58 -17.18 17.90
N GLN A 67 5.15 -17.79 16.81
CA GLN A 67 4.55 -19.13 16.79
C GLN A 67 5.49 -20.25 17.32
N ASN A 68 6.78 -20.00 17.45
CA ASN A 68 7.75 -20.95 18.01
C ASN A 68 8.02 -20.71 19.50
N GLY A 69 7.29 -19.78 20.13
CA GLY A 69 7.48 -19.42 21.53
C GLY A 69 8.69 -18.53 21.80
N ARG A 70 9.30 -17.92 20.75
CA ARG A 70 10.48 -17.07 20.87
C ARG A 70 10.06 -15.59 20.96
N ALA A 71 10.85 -14.80 21.67
CA ALA A 71 10.69 -13.35 21.63
C ALA A 71 10.87 -12.84 20.21
N TRP A 72 9.92 -12.06 19.75
CA TRP A 72 9.89 -11.51 18.40
C TRP A 72 9.55 -10.04 18.42
N THR A 73 10.19 -9.26 17.55
CA THR A 73 9.97 -7.81 17.47
C THR A 73 9.75 -7.41 16.02
N PHE A 74 8.65 -6.74 15.75
CA PHE A 74 8.42 -6.05 14.50
C PHE A 74 9.14 -4.71 14.54
N ARG A 75 10.08 -4.52 13.62
CA ARG A 75 10.80 -3.26 13.42
C ARG A 75 10.63 -2.85 11.96
N PRO A 76 9.63 -2.00 11.67
CA PRO A 76 9.38 -1.54 10.32
C PRO A 76 10.64 -0.92 9.71
N GLY A 77 11.00 -1.34 8.49
CA GLY A 77 12.22 -0.89 7.81
C GLY A 77 13.54 -1.50 8.31
N GLY A 78 13.57 -2.11 9.49
CA GLY A 78 14.80 -2.64 10.10
C GLY A 78 15.39 -3.83 9.36
N SER A 79 14.59 -4.59 8.62
CA SER A 79 15.02 -5.77 7.86
C SER A 79 15.18 -5.48 6.36
N GLY A 80 14.77 -4.30 5.88
CA GLY A 80 14.72 -3.98 4.45
C GLY A 80 13.69 -4.83 3.68
N ARG A 81 12.68 -5.37 4.35
CA ARG A 81 11.66 -6.26 3.80
C ARG A 81 10.31 -5.56 3.75
N THR A 82 9.54 -5.86 2.72
CA THR A 82 8.15 -5.43 2.59
C THR A 82 7.25 -6.40 3.36
N THR A 83 6.32 -5.89 4.14
CA THR A 83 5.49 -6.71 5.04
C THR A 83 4.01 -6.46 4.80
N ALA A 84 3.25 -7.55 4.59
CA ALA A 84 1.79 -7.56 4.74
C ALA A 84 1.46 -7.93 6.19
N LEU A 85 0.97 -6.95 6.94
CA LEU A 85 0.60 -7.10 8.35
C LEU A 85 -0.92 -7.11 8.48
N PHE A 86 -1.49 -8.11 9.18
CA PHE A 86 -2.91 -8.08 9.50
C PHE A 86 -3.19 -8.61 10.91
N PHE A 87 -4.30 -8.14 11.45
CA PHE A 87 -4.78 -8.53 12.78
C PHE A 87 -5.92 -9.53 12.61
N GLY A 88 -5.83 -10.64 13.32
CA GLY A 88 -6.79 -11.73 13.20
C GLY A 88 -6.66 -12.72 14.35
N PHE A 89 -7.33 -13.86 14.30
CA PHE A 89 -7.27 -14.90 15.32
C PHE A 89 -7.54 -16.29 14.72
N THR A 90 -7.02 -17.33 15.38
CA THR A 90 -7.05 -18.69 14.83
C THR A 90 -8.44 -19.33 14.83
N HIS A 91 -9.36 -18.84 15.66
CA HIS A 91 -10.74 -19.32 15.74
C HIS A 91 -11.71 -18.57 14.82
N CYS A 92 -11.19 -17.69 13.95
CA CYS A 92 -11.99 -17.04 12.93
C CYS A 92 -12.44 -18.06 11.86
N PRO A 93 -13.76 -18.22 11.64
CA PRO A 93 -14.25 -19.31 10.79
C PRO A 93 -14.05 -19.04 9.29
N ASN A 94 -13.82 -17.81 8.85
CA ASN A 94 -13.88 -17.47 7.43
C ASN A 94 -12.81 -16.45 6.99
N ILE A 95 -12.85 -15.21 7.48
CA ILE A 95 -12.07 -14.10 6.90
C ILE A 95 -10.56 -14.31 7.09
N CYS A 96 -10.10 -14.69 8.29
CA CYS A 96 -8.68 -14.84 8.57
C CYS A 96 -8.00 -15.94 7.74
N PRO A 97 -8.56 -17.17 7.64
CA PRO A 97 -7.96 -18.20 6.79
C PRO A 97 -7.96 -17.82 5.32
N LEU A 98 -9.01 -17.17 4.81
CA LEU A 98 -9.05 -16.68 3.43
C LEU A 98 -8.01 -15.60 3.19
N SER A 99 -7.84 -14.65 4.11
CA SER A 99 -6.83 -13.60 4.00
C SER A 99 -5.43 -14.17 3.90
N LEU A 100 -5.05 -15.12 4.78
CA LEU A 100 -3.75 -15.80 4.72
C LEU A 100 -3.55 -16.57 3.41
N ALA A 101 -4.57 -17.30 2.96
CA ALA A 101 -4.49 -18.05 1.72
C ALA A 101 -4.27 -17.15 0.50
N TYR A 102 -4.96 -16.01 0.41
CA TYR A 102 -4.77 -15.06 -0.70
C TYR A 102 -3.45 -14.31 -0.61
N LEU A 103 -2.99 -13.94 0.59
CA LEU A 103 -1.67 -13.33 0.77
C LEU A 103 -0.55 -14.29 0.39
N ASP A 104 -0.66 -15.59 0.75
CA ASP A 104 0.33 -16.59 0.31
C ASP A 104 0.29 -16.80 -1.20
N LYS A 105 -0.89 -16.83 -1.83
CA LYS A 105 -1.00 -16.85 -3.31
C LYS A 105 -0.33 -15.63 -3.93
N ALA A 106 -0.56 -14.43 -3.39
CA ALA A 106 0.09 -13.23 -3.88
C ALA A 106 1.62 -13.32 -3.72
N ARG A 107 2.11 -13.79 -2.57
CA ARG A 107 3.55 -14.02 -2.34
C ARG A 107 4.14 -15.01 -3.33
N GLN A 108 3.45 -16.11 -3.62
CA GLN A 108 3.90 -17.14 -4.57
C GLN A 108 3.93 -16.62 -6.02
N ALA A 109 3.07 -15.67 -6.38
CA ALA A 109 3.03 -15.04 -7.69
C ALA A 109 4.16 -14.03 -7.92
N LEU A 110 4.79 -13.52 -6.85
CA LEU A 110 5.94 -12.62 -6.97
C LEU A 110 7.16 -13.32 -7.59
N PRO A 111 8.01 -12.59 -8.35
CA PRO A 111 9.33 -13.07 -8.75
C PRO A 111 10.15 -13.60 -7.56
N ALA A 112 11.01 -14.58 -7.78
CA ALA A 112 11.71 -15.27 -6.70
C ALA A 112 12.49 -14.31 -5.77
N ALA A 113 13.17 -13.31 -6.33
CA ALA A 113 13.94 -12.33 -5.56
C ALA A 113 13.05 -11.43 -4.67
N GLU A 114 11.85 -11.10 -5.14
CA GLU A 114 10.89 -10.30 -4.39
C GLU A 114 10.18 -11.13 -3.32
N ARG A 115 9.81 -12.37 -3.67
CA ARG A 115 9.20 -13.33 -2.75
C ARG A 115 10.03 -13.55 -1.49
N GLU A 116 11.36 -13.58 -1.61
CA GLU A 116 12.26 -13.72 -0.46
C GLU A 116 12.35 -12.43 0.39
N ARG A 117 11.90 -11.30 -0.12
CA ARG A 117 11.85 -10.02 0.59
C ARG A 117 10.45 -9.61 1.03
N PHE A 118 9.47 -10.50 0.88
CA PHE A 118 8.08 -10.26 1.27
C PHE A 118 7.69 -11.13 2.46
N ASP A 119 7.24 -10.50 3.54
CA ASP A 119 6.79 -11.14 4.76
C ASP A 119 5.28 -11.00 4.93
N ILE A 120 4.65 -12.03 5.50
CA ILE A 120 3.26 -12.03 5.94
C ILE A 120 3.28 -12.19 7.46
N VAL A 121 2.65 -11.26 8.18
CA VAL A 121 2.59 -11.26 9.65
C VAL A 121 1.14 -11.20 10.11
N LEU A 122 0.73 -12.21 10.88
CA LEU A 122 -0.53 -12.26 11.61
C LEU A 122 -0.30 -11.86 13.07
N VAL A 123 -0.90 -10.76 13.52
CA VAL A 123 -0.95 -10.39 14.93
C VAL A 123 -2.27 -10.89 15.51
N SER A 124 -2.17 -11.76 16.52
CA SER A 124 -3.38 -12.28 17.17
C SER A 124 -4.08 -11.21 17.99
N VAL A 125 -5.39 -11.06 17.76
CA VAL A 125 -6.31 -10.26 18.60
C VAL A 125 -6.99 -11.09 19.67
N ASP A 126 -6.59 -12.36 19.81
CA ASP A 126 -7.08 -13.29 20.82
C ASP A 126 -5.92 -13.96 21.58
N PRO A 127 -5.12 -13.20 22.32
CA PRO A 127 -3.94 -13.75 22.99
C PRO A 127 -4.29 -14.79 24.09
N VAL A 128 -5.56 -14.91 24.46
CA VAL A 128 -6.02 -15.89 25.45
C VAL A 128 -6.08 -17.29 24.83
N ARG A 129 -6.72 -17.44 23.67
CA ARG A 129 -6.86 -18.75 22.99
C ARG A 129 -5.71 -19.05 22.02
N ASP A 130 -5.11 -18.03 21.43
CA ASP A 130 -4.04 -18.17 20.45
C ASP A 130 -2.68 -18.34 21.12
N THR A 131 -2.44 -19.56 21.64
CA THR A 131 -1.12 -19.94 22.15
C THR A 131 -0.09 -20.00 21.01
N PRO A 132 1.23 -19.92 21.29
CA PRO A 132 2.25 -20.10 20.25
C PRO A 132 2.08 -21.40 19.44
N ALA A 133 1.77 -22.51 20.10
CA ALA A 133 1.54 -23.81 19.44
C ALA A 133 0.32 -23.74 18.50
N ARG A 134 -0.77 -23.11 18.93
CA ARG A 134 -1.95 -22.92 18.08
C ARG A 134 -1.69 -22.01 16.90
N LEU A 135 -0.97 -20.91 17.10
CA LEU A 135 -0.54 -20.02 16.03
C LEU A 135 0.35 -20.76 15.01
N LYS A 136 1.26 -21.61 15.50
CA LYS A 136 2.15 -22.40 14.63
C LYS A 136 1.36 -23.31 13.71
N GLU A 137 0.50 -24.15 14.28
CA GLU A 137 -0.37 -25.03 13.50
C GLU A 137 -1.17 -24.25 12.45
N TYR A 138 -1.69 -23.09 12.83
CA TYR A 138 -2.51 -22.26 11.97
C TYR A 138 -1.71 -21.61 10.82
N VAL A 139 -0.61 -20.90 11.11
CA VAL A 139 0.12 -20.17 10.06
C VAL A 139 0.90 -21.10 9.13
N GLU A 140 1.40 -22.24 9.61
CA GLU A 140 2.11 -23.22 8.78
C GLU A 140 1.21 -23.87 7.73
N PHE A 141 -0.09 -23.94 7.99
CA PHE A 141 -1.07 -24.43 7.00
C PHE A 141 -1.18 -23.50 5.78
N PHE A 142 -0.92 -22.21 5.95
CA PHE A 142 -1.03 -21.19 4.89
C PHE A 142 0.35 -20.74 4.33
N GLY A 143 1.37 -21.58 4.44
CA GLY A 143 2.69 -21.30 3.87
C GLY A 143 3.63 -20.54 4.82
N LYS A 144 4.36 -19.55 4.31
CA LYS A 144 5.36 -18.79 5.10
C LYS A 144 4.75 -17.52 5.71
N ALA A 145 3.94 -17.66 6.74
CA ALA A 145 3.49 -16.55 7.55
C ALA A 145 4.08 -16.62 8.97
N THR A 146 4.24 -15.46 9.60
CA THR A 146 4.63 -15.36 11.01
C THR A 146 3.40 -15.02 11.84
N GLY A 147 3.07 -15.87 12.80
CA GLY A 147 2.03 -15.64 13.79
C GLY A 147 2.63 -15.04 15.05
N VAL A 148 2.09 -13.91 15.51
CA VAL A 148 2.61 -13.19 16.68
C VAL A 148 1.52 -13.02 17.72
N ARG A 149 1.85 -13.41 18.95
CA ARG A 149 1.04 -13.19 20.15
C ARG A 149 1.58 -12.01 20.91
N VAL A 150 0.79 -10.95 21.04
CA VAL A 150 1.08 -9.79 21.89
C VAL A 150 0.14 -9.85 23.09
N PRO A 151 0.64 -9.89 24.34
CA PRO A 151 -0.25 -9.92 25.50
C PRO A 151 -0.87 -8.55 25.78
N GLU A 152 -2.02 -8.54 26.46
CA GLU A 152 -2.56 -7.29 27.00
C GLU A 152 -1.70 -6.77 28.17
N PRO A 153 -1.62 -5.45 28.38
CA PRO A 153 -2.29 -4.36 27.65
C PRO A 153 -1.53 -3.88 26.38
N ALA A 154 -0.40 -4.50 26.04
CA ALA A 154 0.42 -4.07 24.91
C ALA A 154 -0.33 -4.22 23.56
N LEU A 155 -1.11 -5.30 23.40
CA LEU A 155 -1.94 -5.53 22.21
C LEU A 155 -2.89 -4.37 21.94
N SER A 156 -3.59 -3.86 22.95
CA SER A 156 -4.49 -2.71 22.80
C SER A 156 -3.77 -1.46 22.31
N GLY A 157 -2.52 -1.24 22.72
CA GLY A 157 -1.67 -0.15 22.26
C GLY A 157 -1.31 -0.30 20.79
N VAL A 158 -0.85 -1.49 20.41
CA VAL A 158 -0.50 -1.84 19.01
C VAL A 158 -1.71 -1.72 18.10
N ALA A 159 -2.83 -2.33 18.45
CA ALA A 159 -4.05 -2.29 17.66
C ALA A 159 -4.52 -0.84 17.40
N ARG A 160 -4.50 0.01 18.44
CA ARG A 160 -4.84 1.43 18.32
C ARG A 160 -3.94 2.17 17.36
N ALA A 161 -2.63 1.90 17.38
CA ALA A 161 -1.66 2.55 16.50
C ALA A 161 -1.90 2.22 15.02
N TYR A 162 -2.46 1.05 14.72
CA TYR A 162 -2.89 0.65 13.39
C TYR A 162 -4.36 0.93 13.07
N GLY A 163 -5.10 1.58 13.98
CA GLY A 163 -6.53 1.85 13.79
C GLY A 163 -7.40 0.59 13.84
N VAL A 164 -6.91 -0.48 14.49
CA VAL A 164 -7.63 -1.75 14.64
C VAL A 164 -8.48 -1.73 15.90
N ALA A 165 -9.77 -1.98 15.74
CA ALA A 165 -10.70 -2.26 16.83
C ALA A 165 -10.93 -3.77 16.92
N TYR A 166 -11.05 -4.30 18.12
CA TYR A 166 -11.44 -5.68 18.38
C TYR A 166 -12.19 -5.79 19.72
N GLN A 167 -13.14 -6.70 19.77
CA GLN A 167 -13.90 -6.98 20.99
C GLN A 167 -14.50 -8.38 20.95
N GLN A 168 -14.65 -9.01 22.11
CA GLN A 168 -15.38 -10.26 22.23
C GLN A 168 -16.86 -10.04 21.93
N ALA A 169 -17.47 -11.02 21.25
CA ALA A 169 -18.88 -11.07 20.90
C ALA A 169 -19.39 -12.50 21.13
N ASP A 170 -20.70 -12.65 21.24
CA ASP A 170 -21.39 -13.96 21.43
C ASP A 170 -20.76 -14.81 22.53
N VAL A 171 -20.45 -14.18 23.67
CA VAL A 171 -19.77 -14.83 24.79
C VAL A 171 -20.69 -15.81 25.47
N LYS A 172 -20.39 -17.11 25.35
CA LYS A 172 -21.11 -18.21 26.02
C LYS A 172 -20.28 -18.83 27.14
N GLY A 173 -18.96 -18.62 27.14
CA GLY A 173 -18.04 -19.11 28.16
C GLY A 173 -16.63 -18.58 27.97
N PRO A 174 -15.69 -18.91 28.89
CA PRO A 174 -14.32 -18.38 28.89
C PRO A 174 -13.52 -18.72 27.60
N GLN A 175 -13.91 -19.79 26.90
CA GLN A 175 -13.28 -20.25 25.66
C GLN A 175 -14.28 -20.29 24.49
N ASP A 176 -15.54 -19.96 24.73
CA ASP A 176 -16.61 -20.00 23.72
C ASP A 176 -17.14 -18.58 23.50
N TYR A 177 -16.49 -17.88 22.58
CA TYR A 177 -16.83 -16.52 22.14
C TYR A 177 -16.32 -16.27 20.72
N GLN A 178 -16.91 -15.29 20.05
CA GLN A 178 -16.41 -14.74 18.79
C GLN A 178 -15.62 -13.45 19.06
N ILE A 179 -14.88 -12.98 18.06
CA ILE A 179 -14.23 -11.67 18.09
C ILE A 179 -14.65 -10.90 16.84
N ASN A 180 -15.25 -9.75 17.06
CA ASN A 180 -15.44 -8.75 16.02
C ASN A 180 -14.17 -7.88 15.97
N HIS A 181 -13.55 -7.76 14.79
CA HIS A 181 -12.36 -6.95 14.61
C HIS A 181 -12.31 -6.29 13.24
N THR A 182 -11.49 -5.26 13.13
CA THR A 182 -11.13 -4.64 11.84
C THR A 182 -10.37 -5.64 10.97
N THR A 183 -10.76 -5.80 9.70
CA THR A 183 -10.26 -6.85 8.79
C THR A 183 -9.26 -6.36 7.74
N GLY A 184 -8.67 -5.19 7.94
CA GLY A 184 -7.69 -4.61 7.01
C GLY A 184 -6.33 -5.31 7.04
N THR A 185 -5.68 -5.39 5.89
CA THR A 185 -4.28 -5.82 5.72
C THR A 185 -3.43 -4.62 5.32
N TYR A 186 -2.37 -4.37 6.06
CA TYR A 186 -1.48 -3.22 5.94
C TYR A 186 -0.23 -3.60 5.16
N LEU A 187 0.01 -2.97 4.01
CA LEU A 187 1.26 -3.12 3.26
C LEU A 187 2.27 -2.07 3.72
N ILE A 188 3.36 -2.54 4.30
CA ILE A 188 4.45 -1.74 4.86
C ILE A 188 5.68 -1.96 4.00
N ASP A 189 6.28 -0.89 3.49
CA ASP A 189 7.44 -0.97 2.62
C ASP A 189 8.76 -1.26 3.36
N ALA A 190 9.82 -1.48 2.60
CA ALA A 190 11.16 -1.78 3.12
C ALA A 190 11.78 -0.63 3.94
N SER A 191 11.25 0.59 3.85
CA SER A 191 11.64 1.73 4.68
C SER A 191 10.83 1.85 5.98
N GLY A 192 9.82 0.97 6.15
CA GLY A 192 8.95 0.95 7.32
C GLY A 192 7.75 1.88 7.23
N LYS A 193 7.40 2.33 6.04
CA LYS A 193 6.25 3.21 5.82
C LYS A 193 5.02 2.41 5.41
N LEU A 194 3.89 2.73 6.01
CA LEU A 194 2.58 2.22 5.59
C LEU A 194 2.19 2.85 4.25
N ARG A 195 1.94 2.02 3.24
CA ARG A 195 1.69 2.45 1.86
C ARG A 195 0.25 2.19 1.40
N VAL A 196 -0.27 1.02 1.70
CA VAL A 196 -1.57 0.54 1.21
C VAL A 196 -2.30 -0.19 2.31
N LEU A 197 -3.61 -0.06 2.32
CA LEU A 197 -4.53 -0.84 3.13
C LEU A 197 -5.46 -1.61 2.19
N TRP A 198 -5.48 -2.94 2.28
CA TRP A 198 -6.46 -3.78 1.61
C TRP A 198 -7.56 -4.20 2.58
N ASP A 199 -8.79 -4.08 2.14
CA ASP A 199 -9.92 -4.79 2.75
C ASP A 199 -9.88 -6.28 2.38
N TYR A 200 -10.42 -7.15 3.24
CA TYR A 200 -10.43 -8.59 2.98
C TYR A 200 -11.13 -8.97 1.66
N THR A 201 -12.09 -8.17 1.19
CA THR A 201 -12.80 -8.38 -0.09
C THR A 201 -11.92 -8.08 -1.31
N GLN A 202 -10.81 -7.37 -1.13
CA GLN A 202 -9.87 -7.04 -2.20
C GLN A 202 -8.82 -8.15 -2.40
N LEU A 203 -8.45 -8.89 -1.35
CA LEU A 203 -7.40 -9.92 -1.40
C LEU A 203 -7.64 -11.03 -2.44
N PRO A 204 -8.90 -11.43 -2.77
CA PRO A 204 -9.17 -12.40 -3.84
C PRO A 204 -8.69 -11.97 -5.23
N GLN A 205 -8.50 -10.66 -5.47
CA GLN A 205 -7.97 -10.12 -6.72
C GLN A 205 -6.43 -10.16 -6.73
N VAL A 206 -5.88 -11.36 -6.62
CA VAL A 206 -4.44 -11.62 -6.41
C VAL A 206 -3.55 -10.83 -7.36
N ASP A 207 -3.86 -10.79 -8.66
CA ASP A 207 -3.06 -10.07 -9.66
C ASP A 207 -2.98 -8.55 -9.39
N ARG A 208 -4.03 -7.98 -8.78
CA ARG A 208 -4.05 -6.56 -8.40
C ARG A 208 -3.26 -6.31 -7.13
N VAL A 209 -3.37 -7.22 -6.16
CA VAL A 209 -2.58 -7.20 -4.91
C VAL A 209 -1.10 -7.33 -5.23
N VAL A 210 -0.72 -8.25 -6.13
CA VAL A 210 0.68 -8.43 -6.59
C VAL A 210 1.23 -7.14 -7.19
N ARG A 211 0.48 -6.46 -8.08
CA ARG A 211 0.93 -5.18 -8.66
C ARG A 211 1.16 -4.08 -7.61
N ASP A 212 0.32 -4.02 -6.59
CA ASP A 212 0.52 -3.09 -5.48
C ASP A 212 1.81 -3.42 -4.72
N ILE A 213 2.07 -4.71 -4.46
CA ILE A 213 3.28 -5.17 -3.76
C ILE A 213 4.53 -4.84 -4.58
N GLU A 214 4.56 -5.22 -5.85
CA GLU A 214 5.69 -4.96 -6.77
C GLU A 214 6.03 -3.47 -6.79
N TYR A 215 5.02 -2.61 -7.01
CA TYR A 215 5.22 -1.17 -7.01
C TYR A 215 5.80 -0.64 -5.69
N VAL A 216 5.31 -1.12 -4.54
CA VAL A 216 5.79 -0.71 -3.22
C VAL A 216 7.23 -1.20 -2.98
N MET A 217 7.59 -2.39 -3.49
CA MET A 217 8.95 -2.92 -3.38
C MET A 217 9.97 -2.18 -4.24
N GLU A 218 9.54 -1.68 -5.42
CA GLU A 218 10.37 -0.90 -6.33
C GLU A 218 10.52 0.57 -5.90
N THR A 219 9.52 1.11 -5.20
CA THR A 219 9.44 2.53 -4.85
C THR A 219 9.23 2.76 -3.35
N PRO A 220 10.18 2.36 -2.48
CA PRO A 220 10.07 2.62 -1.06
C PRO A 220 9.96 4.14 -0.79
N ALA A 221 9.14 4.52 0.19
CA ALA A 221 8.98 5.93 0.54
C ALA A 221 10.25 6.46 1.22
N SER A 222 10.68 7.63 0.81
CA SER A 222 11.81 8.35 1.42
C SER A 222 11.45 8.98 2.78
#